data_30c3e0e5d7c8c912d6f6110f46e04bcb
#
_entry.id   30c3e0e5d7c8c912d6f6110f46e04bcb
#
_cell.length_a   1.000
_cell.length_b   1.000
_cell.length_c   1.000
_cell.angle_alpha   90.00
_cell.angle_beta   90.00
_cell.angle_gamma   90.00
#
_symmetry.space_group_name_H-M   'P 1'
#
loop_
_entity.id
_entity.type
_entity.pdbx_description
1 polymer ?
#
loop_
_entity_poly.entity_id
_entity_poly.type
_entity_poly.pdbx_seq_one_letter_code
_entity_poly.pdbx_strand_id
1 'polypeptide(L)'
;MRESVVDPKSIRVPMYPPERQRAITELLGHVDGQRATVTRISERLGVTTETVRRDLDVLERRGVLRRVRGGAELMPTTPFEIALTARHAEQFEDKVAIARRVTAELPEDGVVVLDSGSLTFVCAQVMPTDRALVVVTNNLPAARLLAHRDNLRVMTLPGTIRGLTTAAVDPWTSRRLKTLSADLAIVGVNGLTSSQGLTTTNPEEAAAKRAMLQTARRRVVPVISGKLGRNSFCSFAAVSEVDLIITDEHAQPGLLSELAAAGPEVIVAPS
;
A
#
# COMPACT_ATOMS: atom_id res chain seq x y z
N MET A 1 53.95 -32.86 -5.45
CA MET A 1 53.17 -31.63 -5.40
C MET A 1 51.78 -31.93 -5.98
N ARG A 2 50.80 -32.09 -5.11
CA ARG A 2 49.39 -32.29 -5.51
C ARG A 2 48.66 -30.96 -5.31
N GLU A 3 48.29 -30.32 -6.36
CA GLU A 3 47.41 -29.14 -6.33
C GLU A 3 46.01 -29.58 -5.85
N SER A 4 45.60 -29.03 -4.72
CA SER A 4 44.26 -29.16 -4.21
C SER A 4 43.34 -28.25 -5.03
N VAL A 5 42.55 -28.88 -5.89
CA VAL A 5 41.42 -28.22 -6.58
C VAL A 5 40.40 -27.89 -5.50
N VAL A 6 40.26 -26.60 -5.21
CA VAL A 6 39.18 -26.08 -4.37
C VAL A 6 37.90 -26.12 -5.22
N ASP A 7 36.95 -26.96 -4.80
CA ASP A 7 35.61 -27.08 -5.38
C ASP A 7 34.87 -25.71 -5.24
N PRO A 8 34.39 -25.10 -6.34
CA PRO A 8 33.71 -23.80 -6.30
C PRO A 8 32.25 -23.86 -5.80
N LYS A 9 31.89 -24.94 -5.10
CA LYS A 9 30.54 -25.08 -4.50
C LYS A 9 30.58 -24.74 -3.02
N SER A 10 30.21 -23.51 -2.69
CA SER A 10 29.53 -23.09 -1.46
C SER A 10 30.16 -21.92 -0.70
N ILE A 11 30.12 -20.75 -1.28
CA ILE A 11 29.88 -19.57 -0.43
C ILE A 11 28.39 -19.26 -0.59
N ARG A 12 27.54 -20.02 0.14
CA ARG A 12 26.14 -19.63 0.33
C ARG A 12 26.15 -18.47 1.32
N VAL A 13 25.98 -17.25 0.80
CA VAL A 13 25.71 -16.09 1.65
C VAL A 13 24.44 -16.40 2.45
N PRO A 14 24.45 -16.34 3.79
CA PRO A 14 23.27 -16.61 4.58
C PRO A 14 22.21 -15.58 4.27
N MET A 15 21.12 -16.02 3.67
CA MET A 15 19.97 -15.19 3.32
C MET A 15 19.29 -14.68 4.61
N TYR A 16 19.20 -13.36 4.77
CA TYR A 16 18.54 -12.74 5.92
C TYR A 16 17.02 -13.03 5.94
N PRO A 17 16.37 -13.04 7.12
CA PRO A 17 14.95 -13.39 7.24
C PRO A 17 14.02 -12.64 6.27
N PRO A 18 14.14 -11.32 6.05
CA PRO A 18 13.28 -10.61 5.09
C PRO A 18 13.45 -11.06 3.65
N GLU A 19 14.69 -11.31 3.23
CA GLU A 19 15.02 -11.81 1.88
C GLU A 19 14.47 -13.22 1.66
N ARG A 20 14.64 -14.07 2.67
CA ARG A 20 14.15 -15.45 2.65
C ARG A 20 12.62 -15.51 2.63
N GLN A 21 11.94 -14.67 3.38
CA GLN A 21 10.48 -14.55 3.38
C GLN A 21 9.95 -14.09 2.01
N ARG A 22 10.65 -13.16 1.34
CA ARG A 22 10.34 -12.76 -0.03
C ARG A 22 10.50 -13.93 -0.99
N ALA A 23 11.62 -14.64 -0.94
CA ALA A 23 11.89 -15.80 -1.80
C ALA A 23 10.87 -16.94 -1.59
N ILE A 24 10.36 -17.14 -0.36
CA ILE A 24 9.28 -18.10 -0.08
C ILE A 24 7.99 -17.65 -0.79
N THR A 25 7.63 -16.39 -0.72
CA THR A 25 6.41 -15.85 -1.35
C THR A 25 6.48 -15.95 -2.87
N GLU A 26 7.62 -15.61 -3.46
CA GLU A 26 7.88 -15.74 -4.90
C GLU A 26 7.81 -17.21 -5.34
N LEU A 27 8.45 -18.11 -4.61
CA LEU A 27 8.42 -19.56 -4.92
C LEU A 27 6.99 -20.11 -4.91
N LEU A 28 6.18 -19.73 -3.92
CA LEU A 28 4.77 -20.12 -3.85
C LEU A 28 3.96 -19.54 -5.02
N GLY A 29 4.26 -18.30 -5.44
CA GLY A 29 3.59 -17.66 -6.57
C GLY A 29 3.84 -18.31 -7.93
N HIS A 30 4.98 -19.02 -8.10
CA HIS A 30 5.36 -19.69 -9.34
C HIS A 30 4.99 -21.19 -9.39
N VAL A 31 4.40 -21.73 -8.33
CA VAL A 31 3.98 -23.14 -8.28
C VAL A 31 2.49 -23.25 -8.59
N ASP A 32 2.13 -24.23 -9.43
CA ASP A 32 0.72 -24.56 -9.71
C ASP A 32 -0.05 -24.81 -8.42
N GLY A 33 -1.20 -24.14 -8.28
CA GLY A 33 -2.01 -24.14 -7.06
C GLY A 33 -1.45 -23.30 -5.91
N GLN A 34 -0.39 -22.50 -6.13
CA GLN A 34 0.21 -21.57 -5.15
C GLN A 34 0.57 -22.23 -3.81
N ARG A 35 0.96 -23.52 -3.84
CA ARG A 35 1.21 -24.35 -2.67
C ARG A 35 2.54 -25.08 -2.77
N ALA A 36 3.32 -25.13 -1.67
CA ALA A 36 4.54 -25.91 -1.57
C ALA A 36 4.71 -26.56 -0.20
N THR A 37 5.42 -27.70 -0.16
CA THR A 37 5.78 -28.37 1.09
C THR A 37 6.97 -27.68 1.77
N VAL A 38 7.06 -27.80 3.10
CA VAL A 38 8.20 -27.32 3.88
C VAL A 38 9.52 -27.87 3.34
N THR A 39 9.53 -29.15 2.96
CA THR A 39 10.72 -29.82 2.39
C THR A 39 11.14 -29.17 1.07
N ARG A 40 10.22 -28.96 0.14
CA ARG A 40 10.50 -28.32 -1.16
C ARG A 40 11.03 -26.89 -0.99
N ILE A 41 10.46 -26.12 -0.05
CA ILE A 41 10.92 -24.77 0.25
C ILE A 41 12.34 -24.83 0.85
N SER A 42 12.59 -25.74 1.79
CA SER A 42 13.89 -25.98 2.44
C SER A 42 14.99 -26.30 1.42
N GLU A 43 14.72 -27.23 0.53
CA GLU A 43 15.64 -27.64 -0.55
C GLU A 43 15.94 -26.48 -1.51
N ARG A 44 14.90 -25.75 -1.92
CA ARG A 44 15.03 -24.66 -2.90
C ARG A 44 15.84 -23.49 -2.35
N LEU A 45 15.65 -23.15 -1.06
CA LEU A 45 16.33 -22.05 -0.41
C LEU A 45 17.64 -22.46 0.29
N GLY A 46 17.89 -23.77 0.42
CA GLY A 46 19.09 -24.29 1.07
C GLY A 46 19.15 -23.99 2.56
N VAL A 47 18.03 -23.93 3.24
CA VAL A 47 17.89 -23.69 4.68
C VAL A 47 17.19 -24.87 5.37
N THR A 48 17.28 -24.97 6.69
CA THR A 48 16.64 -26.07 7.43
C THR A 48 15.12 -25.96 7.40
N THR A 49 14.41 -27.09 7.51
CA THR A 49 12.95 -27.13 7.60
C THR A 49 12.42 -26.37 8.81
N GLU A 50 13.19 -26.29 9.90
CA GLU A 50 12.85 -25.50 11.09
C GLU A 50 12.90 -24.00 10.80
N THR A 51 13.93 -23.55 10.06
CA THR A 51 14.01 -22.16 9.58
C THR A 51 12.83 -21.80 8.71
N VAL A 52 12.48 -22.69 7.76
CA VAL A 52 11.29 -22.50 6.91
C VAL A 52 10.01 -22.43 7.74
N ARG A 53 9.82 -23.29 8.73
CA ARG A 53 8.62 -23.23 9.59
C ARG A 53 8.48 -21.90 10.31
N ARG A 54 9.56 -21.35 10.87
CA ARG A 54 9.57 -20.04 11.53
C ARG A 54 9.21 -18.91 10.56
N ASP A 55 9.76 -18.94 9.34
CA ASP A 55 9.43 -17.95 8.33
C ASP A 55 7.97 -18.07 7.87
N LEU A 56 7.47 -19.29 7.69
CA LEU A 56 6.07 -19.53 7.36
C LEU A 56 5.12 -19.03 8.47
N ASP A 57 5.47 -19.20 9.74
CA ASP A 57 4.70 -18.70 10.87
C ASP A 57 4.66 -17.16 10.91
N VAL A 58 5.75 -16.51 10.50
CA VAL A 58 5.78 -15.05 10.36
C VAL A 58 4.90 -14.59 9.19
N LEU A 59 5.00 -15.25 8.05
CA LEU A 59 4.21 -14.93 6.85
C LEU A 59 2.71 -15.21 7.06
N GLU A 60 2.36 -16.26 7.79
CA GLU A 60 0.97 -16.56 8.17
C GLU A 60 0.39 -15.48 9.08
N ARG A 61 1.11 -15.07 10.14
CA ARG A 61 0.70 -13.95 11.00
C ARG A 61 0.56 -12.63 10.25
N ARG A 62 1.26 -12.46 9.14
CA ARG A 62 1.14 -11.31 8.23
C ARG A 62 0.04 -11.48 7.18
N GLY A 63 -0.69 -12.60 7.18
CA GLY A 63 -1.75 -12.88 6.22
C GLY A 63 -1.28 -13.10 4.77
N VAL A 64 0.02 -13.35 4.56
CA VAL A 64 0.59 -13.57 3.22
C VAL A 64 0.28 -14.98 2.72
N LEU A 65 0.26 -15.96 3.63
CA LEU A 65 0.01 -17.37 3.33
C LEU A 65 -0.79 -18.03 4.44
N ARG A 66 -1.29 -19.23 4.17
CA ARG A 66 -1.95 -20.11 5.12
C ARG A 66 -1.13 -21.38 5.28
N ARG A 67 -0.94 -21.84 6.53
CA ARG A 67 -0.36 -23.16 6.78
C ARG A 67 -1.33 -24.25 6.35
N VAL A 68 -0.81 -25.26 5.68
CA VAL A 68 -1.53 -26.47 5.31
C VAL A 68 -0.72 -27.68 5.76
N ARG A 69 -1.34 -28.87 5.76
CA ARG A 69 -0.66 -30.09 6.20
C ARG A 69 0.65 -30.31 5.41
N GLY A 70 1.77 -30.20 6.09
CA GLY A 70 3.12 -30.40 5.53
C GLY A 70 3.68 -29.23 4.71
N GLY A 71 3.02 -28.07 4.64
CA GLY A 71 3.49 -26.96 3.83
C GLY A 71 2.76 -25.64 4.06
N ALA A 72 2.77 -24.81 3.03
CA ALA A 72 2.05 -23.55 2.98
C ALA A 72 1.43 -23.33 1.60
N GLU A 73 0.41 -22.53 1.58
CA GLU A 73 -0.33 -22.09 0.41
C GLU A 73 -0.48 -20.57 0.49
N LEU A 74 -0.19 -19.86 -0.59
CA LEU A 74 -0.50 -18.44 -0.62
C LEU A 74 -1.99 -18.24 -0.32
N MET A 75 -2.29 -17.28 0.54
CA MET A 75 -3.69 -16.89 0.68
C MET A 75 -4.21 -16.54 -0.70
N PRO A 76 -5.39 -17.06 -1.12
CA PRO A 76 -5.97 -16.64 -2.37
C PRO A 76 -6.17 -15.12 -2.28
N THR A 77 -5.20 -14.38 -2.76
CA THR A 77 -5.40 -13.01 -3.14
C THR A 77 -6.37 -13.08 -4.30
N THR A 78 -7.55 -12.52 -4.15
CA THR A 78 -8.23 -12.06 -5.35
C THR A 78 -7.15 -11.38 -6.19
N PRO A 79 -7.11 -11.55 -7.54
CA PRO A 79 -6.02 -11.02 -8.38
C PRO A 79 -5.71 -9.53 -8.15
N PHE A 80 -6.47 -8.87 -7.31
CA PHE A 80 -6.47 -7.44 -7.00
C PHE A 80 -5.87 -7.06 -5.64
N GLU A 81 -5.46 -8.02 -4.76
CA GLU A 81 -5.01 -7.71 -3.40
C GLU A 81 -3.65 -8.34 -3.06
N ILE A 82 -2.59 -7.63 -3.39
CA ILE A 82 -1.24 -7.93 -2.87
C ILE A 82 -1.15 -7.39 -1.43
N ALA A 83 -0.59 -8.19 -0.51
CA ALA A 83 -0.41 -7.77 0.89
C ALA A 83 0.32 -6.43 0.99
N LEU A 84 -0.05 -5.61 1.97
CA LEU A 84 0.45 -4.25 2.13
C LEU A 84 1.99 -4.17 2.14
N THR A 85 2.65 -5.13 2.78
CA THR A 85 4.12 -5.22 2.84
C THR A 85 4.78 -5.45 1.47
N ALA A 86 4.21 -6.30 0.60
CA ALA A 86 4.72 -6.49 -0.75
C ALA A 86 4.50 -5.22 -1.58
N ARG A 87 3.34 -4.58 -1.47
CA ARG A 87 3.05 -3.30 -2.11
C ARG A 87 3.94 -2.15 -1.63
N HIS A 88 4.46 -2.19 -0.39
CA HIS A 88 5.40 -1.18 0.10
C HIS A 88 6.74 -1.25 -0.64
N ALA A 89 7.22 -2.44 -0.95
CA ALA A 89 8.50 -2.64 -1.64
C ALA A 89 8.41 -2.41 -3.15
N GLU A 90 7.21 -2.58 -3.74
CA GLU A 90 6.98 -2.39 -5.16
C GLU A 90 7.00 -0.91 -5.51
N GLN A 91 7.78 -0.51 -6.51
CA GLN A 91 7.89 0.88 -6.99
C GLN A 91 8.11 1.90 -5.85
N PHE A 92 9.03 1.61 -4.93
CA PHE A 92 9.20 2.43 -3.74
C PHE A 92 9.71 3.84 -4.08
N GLU A 93 10.61 3.98 -5.04
CA GLU A 93 11.15 5.27 -5.46
C GLU A 93 10.08 6.16 -6.07
N ASP A 94 9.23 5.62 -6.95
CA ASP A 94 8.08 6.33 -7.52
C ASP A 94 7.13 6.82 -6.42
N LYS A 95 6.85 5.97 -5.41
CA LYS A 95 6.00 6.36 -4.28
C LYS A 95 6.61 7.48 -3.45
N VAL A 96 7.93 7.48 -3.27
CA VAL A 96 8.63 8.56 -2.56
C VAL A 96 8.56 9.85 -3.34
N ALA A 97 8.76 9.82 -4.66
CA ALA A 97 8.63 10.99 -5.52
C ALA A 97 7.22 11.59 -5.46
N ILE A 98 6.20 10.76 -5.66
CA ILE A 98 4.78 11.18 -5.52
C ILE A 98 4.51 11.73 -4.12
N ALA A 99 4.94 11.03 -3.07
CA ALA A 99 4.68 11.45 -1.69
C ALA A 99 5.34 12.79 -1.34
N ARG A 100 6.56 13.04 -1.81
CA ARG A 100 7.23 14.35 -1.68
C ARG A 100 6.43 15.44 -2.38
N ARG A 101 5.90 15.18 -3.58
CA ARG A 101 5.06 16.16 -4.27
C ARG A 101 3.76 16.43 -3.51
N VAL A 102 3.17 15.40 -2.87
CA VAL A 102 1.98 15.55 -2.01
C VAL A 102 2.25 16.50 -0.83
N THR A 103 3.48 16.53 -0.29
CA THR A 103 3.79 17.43 0.86
C THR A 103 3.65 18.91 0.53
N ALA A 104 3.76 19.30 -0.75
CA ALA A 104 3.54 20.68 -1.18
C ALA A 104 2.06 21.10 -1.09
N GLU A 105 1.13 20.16 -1.03
CA GLU A 105 -0.31 20.40 -0.90
C GLU A 105 -0.79 20.52 0.57
N LEU A 106 0.07 20.14 1.53
CA LEU A 106 -0.26 20.21 2.94
C LEU A 106 -0.43 21.68 3.38
N PRO A 107 -1.45 22.02 4.17
CA PRO A 107 -1.56 23.35 4.75
C PRO A 107 -0.43 23.61 5.77
N GLU A 108 -0.16 24.86 6.10
CA GLU A 108 0.81 25.23 7.15
C GLU A 108 0.31 24.79 8.53
N ASP A 109 -0.99 24.98 8.76
CA ASP A 109 -1.76 24.47 9.89
C ASP A 109 -3.10 23.95 9.39
N GLY A 110 -3.77 23.06 10.13
CA GLY A 110 -5.09 22.58 9.78
C GLY A 110 -5.28 21.08 9.92
N VAL A 111 -6.33 20.56 9.28
CA VAL A 111 -6.79 19.19 9.38
C VAL A 111 -6.55 18.44 8.07
N VAL A 112 -5.81 17.35 8.14
CA VAL A 112 -5.52 16.46 7.01
C VAL A 112 -6.16 15.10 7.26
N VAL A 113 -7.00 14.64 6.34
CA VAL A 113 -7.48 13.25 6.32
C VAL A 113 -6.53 12.43 5.46
N LEU A 114 -5.95 11.39 6.05
CA LEU A 114 -5.02 10.48 5.39
C LEU A 114 -5.60 9.09 5.32
N ASP A 115 -5.80 8.61 4.10
CA ASP A 115 -6.32 7.27 3.80
C ASP A 115 -5.29 6.16 4.07
N SER A 116 -5.76 4.92 4.02
CA SER A 116 -4.94 3.72 4.10
C SER A 116 -4.35 3.32 2.75
N GLY A 117 -3.26 2.59 2.80
CA GLY A 117 -2.59 2.05 1.62
C GLY A 117 -1.08 2.26 1.65
N SER A 118 -0.37 1.62 0.70
CA SER A 118 1.09 1.68 0.67
C SER A 118 1.63 3.06 0.31
N LEU A 119 1.02 3.74 -0.66
CA LEU A 119 1.45 5.07 -1.10
C LEU A 119 1.09 6.13 -0.05
N THR A 120 -0.10 6.10 0.52
CA THR A 120 -0.50 7.01 1.60
C THR A 120 0.32 6.81 2.88
N PHE A 121 0.80 5.59 3.13
CA PHE A 121 1.77 5.35 4.20
C PHE A 121 3.13 6.02 3.90
N VAL A 122 3.61 5.98 2.65
CA VAL A 122 4.82 6.72 2.25
C VAL A 122 4.59 8.23 2.41
N CYS A 123 3.40 8.75 2.10
CA CYS A 123 3.06 10.15 2.40
C CYS A 123 3.19 10.46 3.89
N ALA A 124 2.77 9.54 4.79
CA ALA A 124 2.98 9.71 6.23
C ALA A 124 4.47 9.74 6.61
N GLN A 125 5.30 8.92 5.98
CA GLN A 125 6.74 8.85 6.26
C GLN A 125 7.47 10.15 5.93
N VAL A 126 7.09 10.80 4.83
CA VAL A 126 7.73 12.05 4.35
C VAL A 126 7.02 13.32 4.83
N MET A 127 6.01 13.18 5.72
CA MET A 127 5.27 14.33 6.25
C MET A 127 6.24 15.31 6.95
N PRO A 128 6.16 16.61 6.69
CA PRO A 128 7.10 17.61 7.23
C PRO A 128 7.02 17.74 8.75
N THR A 129 8.06 18.29 9.36
CA THR A 129 8.17 18.50 10.82
C THR A 129 7.94 19.94 11.25
N ASP A 130 7.82 20.85 10.31
CA ASP A 130 7.68 22.29 10.49
C ASP A 130 6.22 22.78 10.40
N ARG A 131 5.25 21.89 10.26
CA ARG A 131 3.82 22.21 10.16
C ARG A 131 3.05 21.62 11.33
N ALA A 132 2.14 22.39 11.90
CA ALA A 132 1.28 21.98 13.02
C ALA A 132 -0.04 21.41 12.49
N LEU A 133 -0.14 20.08 12.33
CA LEU A 133 -1.29 19.46 11.69
C LEU A 133 -2.08 18.53 12.63
N VAL A 134 -3.39 18.51 12.45
CA VAL A 134 -4.25 17.43 12.94
C VAL A 134 -4.40 16.41 11.82
N VAL A 135 -3.86 15.21 12.02
CA VAL A 135 -3.95 14.12 11.05
C VAL A 135 -5.02 13.13 11.48
N VAL A 136 -6.09 13.02 10.69
CA VAL A 136 -7.16 12.04 10.89
C VAL A 136 -6.94 10.88 9.92
N THR A 137 -6.81 9.66 10.42
CA THR A 137 -6.50 8.52 9.57
C THR A 137 -7.18 7.23 10.02
N ASN A 138 -7.53 6.39 9.04
CA ASN A 138 -7.90 4.99 9.26
C ASN A 138 -6.72 4.01 9.11
N ASN A 139 -5.54 4.52 8.79
CA ASN A 139 -4.31 3.75 8.57
C ASN A 139 -3.57 3.56 9.90
N LEU A 140 -3.68 2.38 10.53
CA LEU A 140 -3.05 2.13 11.83
C LEU A 140 -1.52 2.23 11.80
N PRO A 141 -0.80 1.69 10.80
CA PRO A 141 0.63 1.91 10.66
C PRO A 141 1.02 3.39 10.59
N ALA A 142 0.28 4.20 9.82
CA ALA A 142 0.52 5.64 9.72
C ALA A 142 0.24 6.34 11.05
N ALA A 143 -0.87 6.01 11.72
CA ALA A 143 -1.20 6.56 13.03
C ALA A 143 -0.08 6.29 14.05
N ARG A 144 0.41 5.05 14.11
CA ARG A 144 1.52 4.67 14.98
C ARG A 144 2.81 5.44 14.67
N LEU A 145 3.13 5.61 13.38
CA LEU A 145 4.32 6.35 12.93
C LEU A 145 4.25 7.83 13.34
N LEU A 146 3.10 8.46 13.09
CA LEU A 146 2.92 9.89 13.27
C LEU A 146 2.68 10.29 14.72
N ALA A 147 2.15 9.39 15.56
CA ALA A 147 1.80 9.68 16.96
C ALA A 147 3.00 10.08 17.84
N HIS A 148 4.23 9.83 17.41
CA HIS A 148 5.45 10.20 18.12
C HIS A 148 6.04 11.56 17.68
N ARG A 149 5.34 12.29 16.80
CA ARG A 149 5.80 13.59 16.30
C ARG A 149 5.12 14.73 17.07
N ASP A 150 5.89 15.58 17.70
CA ASP A 150 5.38 16.66 18.56
C ASP A 150 4.60 17.74 17.80
N ASN A 151 4.87 17.89 16.49
CA ASN A 151 4.17 18.83 15.62
C ASN A 151 2.81 18.31 15.10
N LEU A 152 2.45 17.06 15.40
CA LEU A 152 1.24 16.43 14.87
C LEU A 152 0.30 15.99 15.99
N ARG A 153 -0.98 16.31 15.83
CA ARG A 153 -2.05 15.67 16.60
C ARG A 153 -2.71 14.59 15.77
N VAL A 154 -2.51 13.32 16.14
CA VAL A 154 -3.03 12.20 15.38
C VAL A 154 -4.33 11.68 15.97
N MET A 155 -5.35 11.52 15.14
CA MET A 155 -6.65 10.96 15.46
C MET A 155 -6.91 9.73 14.59
N THR A 156 -7.15 8.58 15.21
CA THR A 156 -7.57 7.37 14.48
C THR A 156 -9.08 7.36 14.27
N LEU A 157 -9.50 6.94 13.09
CA LEU A 157 -10.91 6.66 12.81
C LEU A 157 -11.32 5.34 13.46
N PRO A 158 -12.53 5.26 14.04
CA PRO A 158 -13.06 4.02 14.59
C PRO A 158 -13.41 3.04 13.47
N GLY A 159 -13.48 1.76 13.79
CA GLY A 159 -13.97 0.76 12.86
C GLY A 159 -13.34 -0.61 13.03
N THR A 160 -13.80 -1.56 12.24
CA THR A 160 -13.25 -2.90 12.14
C THR A 160 -11.94 -2.87 11.35
N ILE A 161 -10.91 -3.53 11.86
CA ILE A 161 -9.60 -3.56 11.19
C ILE A 161 -9.60 -4.63 10.11
N ARG A 162 -9.42 -4.20 8.87
CA ARG A 162 -9.23 -5.09 7.74
C ARG A 162 -7.78 -5.59 7.70
N GLY A 163 -7.57 -6.89 7.96
CA GLY A 163 -6.24 -7.48 8.13
C GLY A 163 -5.28 -7.25 6.97
N LEU A 164 -5.78 -7.22 5.72
CA LEU A 164 -4.97 -7.06 4.51
C LEU A 164 -4.37 -5.66 4.36
N THR A 165 -5.10 -4.62 4.75
CA THR A 165 -4.69 -3.21 4.61
C THR A 165 -4.36 -2.56 5.94
N THR A 166 -4.65 -3.23 7.07
CA THR A 166 -4.55 -2.69 8.44
C THR A 166 -5.28 -1.37 8.60
N ALA A 167 -6.35 -1.19 7.83
CA ALA A 167 -7.22 -0.03 7.85
C ALA A 167 -8.45 -0.28 8.71
N ALA A 168 -8.87 0.72 9.47
CA ALA A 168 -10.19 0.73 10.08
C ALA A 168 -11.23 1.07 9.01
N VAL A 169 -12.17 0.16 8.79
CA VAL A 169 -13.25 0.31 7.81
C VAL A 169 -14.54 -0.23 8.39
N ASP A 170 -15.64 0.41 8.19
CA ASP A 170 -17.02 0.00 8.39
C ASP A 170 -17.95 1.22 8.44
N PRO A 171 -19.25 1.05 8.76
CA PRO A 171 -20.17 2.18 8.92
C PRO A 171 -19.81 3.17 10.04
N TRP A 172 -19.04 2.78 11.05
CA TRP A 172 -18.59 3.71 12.11
C TRP A 172 -17.53 4.67 11.56
N THR A 173 -16.58 4.17 10.76
CA THR A 173 -15.59 4.98 10.05
C THR A 173 -16.28 6.06 9.22
N SER A 174 -17.20 5.67 8.35
CA SER A 174 -17.89 6.58 7.45
C SER A 174 -18.79 7.58 8.20
N ARG A 175 -19.49 7.14 9.27
CA ARG A 175 -20.29 8.05 10.11
C ARG A 175 -19.43 9.06 10.84
N ARG A 176 -18.26 8.66 11.36
CA ARG A 176 -17.36 9.58 12.03
C ARG A 176 -16.84 10.66 11.08
N LEU A 177 -16.45 10.29 9.88
CA LEU A 177 -15.98 11.24 8.85
C LEU A 177 -17.02 12.31 8.53
N LYS A 178 -18.30 11.96 8.44
CA LYS A 178 -19.40 12.92 8.20
C LYS A 178 -19.56 14.02 9.26
N THR A 179 -18.97 13.85 10.43
CA THR A 179 -19.02 14.82 11.54
C THR A 179 -17.76 15.71 11.59
N LEU A 180 -16.84 15.54 10.64
CA LEU A 180 -15.58 16.26 10.57
C LEU A 180 -15.60 17.21 9.36
N SER A 181 -14.72 18.21 9.44
CA SER A 181 -14.35 19.06 8.30
C SER A 181 -12.83 19.10 8.24
N ALA A 182 -12.27 18.92 7.05
CA ALA A 182 -10.83 18.91 6.83
C ALA A 182 -10.44 19.88 5.71
N ASP A 183 -9.19 20.34 5.77
CA ASP A 183 -8.64 21.20 4.73
C ASP A 183 -8.17 20.37 3.54
N LEU A 184 -7.60 19.20 3.81
CA LEU A 184 -7.05 18.32 2.79
C LEU A 184 -7.43 16.86 3.05
N ALA A 185 -7.81 16.13 1.99
CA ALA A 185 -7.86 14.67 1.98
C ALA A 185 -6.83 14.11 1.00
N ILE A 186 -6.04 13.14 1.48
CA ILE A 186 -5.08 12.36 0.68
C ILE A 186 -5.64 10.95 0.58
N VAL A 187 -6.21 10.57 -0.58
CA VAL A 187 -6.95 9.32 -0.77
C VAL A 187 -6.32 8.46 -1.85
N GLY A 188 -5.96 7.23 -1.50
CA GLY A 188 -5.39 6.26 -2.43
C GLY A 188 -6.45 5.52 -3.24
N VAL A 189 -6.02 4.93 -4.37
CA VAL A 189 -6.86 4.12 -5.27
C VAL A 189 -6.22 2.77 -5.56
N ASN A 190 -7.04 1.79 -6.00
CA ASN A 190 -6.55 0.55 -6.60
C ASN A 190 -6.58 0.61 -8.14
N GLY A 191 -7.44 1.44 -8.71
CA GLY A 191 -7.50 1.74 -10.13
C GLY A 191 -8.15 3.10 -10.38
N LEU A 192 -7.80 3.74 -11.51
CA LEU A 192 -8.28 5.06 -11.89
C LEU A 192 -8.44 5.14 -13.41
N THR A 193 -9.66 5.42 -13.85
CA THR A 193 -10.00 5.67 -15.26
C THR A 193 -10.91 6.88 -15.38
N SER A 194 -10.91 7.53 -16.54
CA SER A 194 -11.83 8.64 -16.85
C SER A 194 -13.31 8.20 -16.81
N SER A 195 -13.59 6.96 -17.23
CA SER A 195 -14.96 6.44 -17.36
C SER A 195 -15.56 5.90 -16.06
N GLN A 196 -14.77 5.21 -15.21
CA GLN A 196 -15.26 4.61 -13.96
C GLN A 196 -14.83 5.38 -12.72
N GLY A 197 -13.97 6.37 -12.89
CA GLY A 197 -13.44 7.18 -11.79
C GLY A 197 -12.45 6.42 -10.90
N LEU A 198 -12.53 6.72 -9.63
CA LEU A 198 -11.69 6.19 -8.57
C LEU A 198 -12.25 4.88 -8.05
N THR A 199 -11.44 3.81 -8.11
CA THR A 199 -11.92 2.46 -7.77
C THR A 199 -11.05 1.78 -6.70
N THR A 200 -11.67 0.90 -5.91
CA THR A 200 -11.03 0.05 -4.89
C THR A 200 -11.62 -1.36 -4.92
N THR A 201 -11.00 -2.28 -4.20
CA THR A 201 -11.36 -3.71 -4.21
C THR A 201 -12.44 -4.10 -3.22
N ASN A 202 -12.70 -3.27 -2.20
CA ASN A 202 -13.59 -3.61 -1.07
C ASN A 202 -14.67 -2.53 -0.87
N PRO A 203 -15.96 -2.92 -0.72
CA PRO A 203 -17.07 -1.98 -0.56
C PRO A 203 -16.97 -1.10 0.69
N GLU A 204 -16.46 -1.62 1.80
CA GLU A 204 -16.32 -0.85 3.05
C GLU A 204 -15.18 0.18 2.91
N GLU A 205 -14.07 -0.18 2.23
CA GLU A 205 -13.04 0.78 1.87
C GLU A 205 -13.59 1.84 0.91
N ALA A 206 -14.40 1.47 -0.07
CA ALA A 206 -15.04 2.41 -0.99
C ALA A 206 -15.89 3.44 -0.23
N ALA A 207 -16.70 2.99 0.73
CA ALA A 207 -17.52 3.86 1.55
C ALA A 207 -16.68 4.81 2.42
N ALA A 208 -15.59 4.32 3.03
CA ALA A 208 -14.67 5.13 3.82
C ALA A 208 -13.96 6.18 2.96
N LYS A 209 -13.42 5.79 1.79
CA LYS A 209 -12.74 6.69 0.84
C LYS A 209 -13.67 7.77 0.31
N ARG A 210 -14.92 7.41 -0.05
CA ARG A 210 -15.92 8.40 -0.43
C ARG A 210 -16.20 9.41 0.68
N ALA A 211 -16.35 8.95 1.93
CA ALA A 211 -16.56 9.82 3.06
C ALA A 211 -15.35 10.74 3.33
N MET A 212 -14.11 10.26 3.13
CA MET A 212 -12.89 11.07 3.23
C MET A 212 -12.88 12.20 2.21
N LEU A 213 -13.19 11.91 0.93
CA LEU A 213 -13.27 12.94 -0.11
C LEU A 213 -14.35 13.99 0.21
N GLN A 214 -15.48 13.57 0.75
CA GLN A 214 -16.59 14.47 1.11
C GLN A 214 -16.30 15.35 2.34
N THR A 215 -15.34 14.96 3.18
CA THR A 215 -14.99 15.67 4.41
C THR A 215 -14.08 16.87 4.12
N ALA A 216 -13.30 16.85 3.05
CA ALA A 216 -12.24 17.80 2.80
C ALA A 216 -12.60 18.86 1.74
N ARG A 217 -12.01 20.05 1.90
CA ARG A 217 -12.10 21.14 0.93
C ARG A 217 -11.24 20.88 -0.31
N ARG A 218 -10.03 20.34 -0.13
CA ARG A 218 -9.11 19.95 -1.21
C ARG A 218 -8.90 18.44 -1.18
N ARG A 219 -8.97 17.81 -2.35
CA ARG A 219 -8.96 16.35 -2.53
C ARG A 219 -7.80 15.97 -3.43
N VAL A 220 -6.80 15.32 -2.87
CA VAL A 220 -5.57 14.91 -3.55
C VAL A 220 -5.53 13.39 -3.64
N VAL A 221 -5.31 12.90 -4.85
CA VAL A 221 -5.20 11.47 -5.16
C VAL A 221 -3.80 11.14 -5.65
N PRO A 222 -2.93 10.66 -4.76
CA PRO A 222 -1.65 10.09 -5.17
C PRO A 222 -1.88 8.71 -5.78
N VAL A 223 -1.30 8.45 -6.95
CA VAL A 223 -1.48 7.20 -7.69
C VAL A 223 -0.23 6.84 -8.48
N ILE A 224 0.24 5.59 -8.40
CA ILE A 224 1.31 5.09 -9.28
C ILE A 224 0.75 4.84 -10.69
N SER A 225 1.55 5.10 -11.70
CA SER A 225 1.20 4.96 -13.14
C SER A 225 0.61 3.59 -13.47
N GLY A 226 1.11 2.53 -12.87
CA GLY A 226 0.60 1.18 -13.06
C GLY A 226 -0.86 0.94 -12.64
N LYS A 227 -1.52 1.92 -12.00
CA LYS A 227 -2.95 1.87 -11.65
C LYS A 227 -3.82 2.75 -12.55
N LEU A 228 -3.23 3.60 -13.37
CA LEU A 228 -3.93 4.39 -14.37
C LEU A 228 -4.43 3.48 -15.50
N GLY A 229 -5.62 3.75 -16.01
CA GLY A 229 -6.27 2.92 -17.02
C GLY A 229 -6.81 1.58 -16.51
N ARG A 230 -6.76 1.32 -15.18
CA ARG A 230 -7.29 0.10 -14.56
C ARG A 230 -8.51 0.38 -13.71
N ASN A 231 -9.42 -0.60 -13.66
CA ASN A 231 -10.59 -0.59 -12.81
C ASN A 231 -10.49 -1.65 -11.73
N SER A 232 -11.05 -1.36 -10.57
CA SER A 232 -11.25 -2.30 -9.48
C SER A 232 -12.75 -2.51 -9.22
N PHE A 233 -13.07 -3.41 -8.29
CA PHE A 233 -14.43 -3.91 -8.09
C PHE A 233 -15.46 -2.82 -7.73
N CYS A 234 -15.08 -1.83 -6.90
CA CYS A 234 -15.99 -0.79 -6.41
C CYS A 234 -15.51 0.59 -6.85
N SER A 235 -16.34 1.35 -7.57
CA SER A 235 -16.16 2.79 -7.76
C SER A 235 -16.62 3.54 -6.51
N PHE A 236 -15.88 4.58 -6.11
CA PHE A 236 -16.25 5.40 -4.96
C PHE A 236 -16.31 6.92 -5.24
N ALA A 237 -15.78 7.39 -6.37
CA ALA A 237 -15.91 8.78 -6.79
C ALA A 237 -15.68 8.91 -8.30
N ALA A 238 -16.29 9.92 -8.92
CA ALA A 238 -15.94 10.34 -10.27
C ALA A 238 -14.62 11.12 -10.26
N VAL A 239 -13.92 11.16 -11.41
CA VAL A 239 -12.66 11.93 -11.55
C VAL A 239 -12.90 13.42 -11.28
N SER A 240 -14.03 13.95 -11.70
CA SER A 240 -14.43 15.35 -11.50
C SER A 240 -14.68 15.74 -10.03
N GLU A 241 -14.76 14.77 -9.12
CA GLU A 241 -14.90 15.01 -7.68
C GLU A 241 -13.55 15.19 -6.97
N VAL A 242 -12.43 15.18 -7.73
CA VAL A 242 -11.05 15.32 -7.22
C VAL A 242 -10.46 16.62 -7.74
N ASP A 243 -9.64 17.29 -6.91
CA ASP A 243 -9.01 18.55 -7.27
C ASP A 243 -7.62 18.36 -7.89
N LEU A 244 -6.88 17.33 -7.44
CA LEU A 244 -5.53 17.06 -7.88
C LEU A 244 -5.21 15.57 -7.91
N ILE A 245 -4.62 15.11 -9.01
CA ILE A 245 -4.02 13.79 -9.18
C ILE A 245 -2.51 13.96 -9.28
N ILE A 246 -1.75 13.19 -8.50
CA ILE A 246 -0.28 13.17 -8.54
C ILE A 246 0.18 11.77 -8.89
N THR A 247 0.96 11.64 -9.95
CA THR A 247 1.48 10.35 -10.42
C THR A 247 2.98 10.42 -10.71
N ASP A 248 3.59 9.28 -11.04
CA ASP A 248 5.00 9.16 -11.43
C ASP A 248 5.21 9.38 -12.94
N GLU A 249 6.47 9.50 -13.34
CA GLU A 249 6.90 9.80 -14.71
C GLU A 249 6.65 8.67 -15.73
N HIS A 250 6.30 7.46 -15.26
CA HIS A 250 5.99 6.33 -16.14
C HIS A 250 4.55 6.35 -16.66
N ALA A 251 3.76 7.36 -16.27
CA ALA A 251 2.38 7.50 -16.71
C ALA A 251 2.29 7.86 -18.20
N GLN A 252 1.40 7.18 -18.92
CA GLN A 252 1.17 7.41 -20.34
C GLN A 252 0.53 8.78 -20.59
N PRO A 253 1.08 9.64 -21.50
CA PRO A 253 0.55 10.98 -21.74
C PRO A 253 -0.93 11.02 -22.13
N GLY A 254 -1.42 10.04 -22.89
CA GLY A 254 -2.82 9.92 -23.27
C GLY A 254 -3.76 9.79 -22.07
N LEU A 255 -3.41 8.94 -21.09
CA LEU A 255 -4.19 8.77 -19.88
C LEU A 255 -4.17 10.04 -18.99
N LEU A 256 -3.04 10.74 -18.95
CA LEU A 256 -2.95 12.01 -18.21
C LEU A 256 -3.87 13.06 -18.82
N SER A 257 -3.88 13.17 -20.15
CA SER A 257 -4.75 14.11 -20.87
C SER A 257 -6.22 13.79 -20.67
N GLU A 258 -6.62 12.51 -20.70
CA GLU A 258 -8.00 12.08 -20.42
C GLU A 258 -8.45 12.43 -19.01
N LEU A 259 -7.57 12.21 -18.01
CA LEU A 259 -7.88 12.53 -16.61
C LEU A 259 -7.98 14.04 -16.39
N ALA A 260 -7.07 14.83 -16.96
CA ALA A 260 -7.12 16.29 -16.88
C ALA A 260 -8.38 16.86 -17.55
N ALA A 261 -8.80 16.30 -18.69
CA ALA A 261 -10.04 16.70 -19.37
C ALA A 261 -11.31 16.41 -18.54
N ALA A 262 -11.23 15.47 -17.56
CA ALA A 262 -12.32 15.15 -16.65
C ALA A 262 -12.46 16.12 -15.46
N GLY A 263 -11.53 17.09 -15.29
CA GLY A 263 -11.64 18.20 -14.34
C GLY A 263 -10.48 18.44 -13.39
N PRO A 264 -9.78 17.44 -12.84
CA PRO A 264 -8.70 17.69 -11.89
C PRO A 264 -7.44 18.23 -12.55
N GLU A 265 -6.63 18.95 -11.78
CA GLU A 265 -5.23 19.14 -12.10
C GLU A 265 -4.50 17.79 -12.07
N VAL A 266 -3.57 17.55 -13.01
CA VAL A 266 -2.76 16.33 -13.05
C VAL A 266 -1.28 16.72 -13.06
N ILE A 267 -0.54 16.25 -12.05
CA ILE A 267 0.88 16.53 -11.87
C ILE A 267 1.68 15.24 -11.93
N VAL A 268 2.76 15.27 -12.70
CA VAL A 268 3.77 14.21 -12.73
C VAL A 268 4.89 14.59 -11.77
N ALA A 269 5.12 13.75 -10.76
CA ALA A 269 6.22 13.92 -9.82
C ALA A 269 7.52 13.46 -10.49
N PRO A 270 8.58 14.28 -10.53
CA PRO A 270 9.88 13.86 -11.03
C PRO A 270 10.51 12.86 -10.05
N SER A 271 11.30 11.90 -10.58
CA SER A 271 12.05 10.88 -9.83
C SER A 271 13.13 11.49 -8.94
#